data_b955e74334840e4796ef281fb6c93e73
#
_entry.id   b955e74334840e4796ef281fb6c93e73
#
_cell.length_a   1.000
_cell.length_b   1.000
_cell.length_c   1.000
_cell.angle_alpha   90.00
_cell.angle_beta   90.00
_cell.angle_gamma   90.00
#
_symmetry.space_group_name_H-M   'P 1'
#
loop_
_entity.id
_entity.type
_entity.pdbx_description
1 polymer ?
#
loop_
_entity_poly.entity_id
_entity_poly.type
_entity_poly.pdbx_seq_one_letter_code
_entity_poly.pdbx_strand_id
1 'polypeptide(L)'
;MLYRLKSSGEIKSKSDIIKLKPNTSLPREWKAATYDFFGVDPIKSSRPFAPSSEDKIVVENGIEQNAEGDWVTAWVEQDKYASEEEKAADAAAAVITKSIEMREKRNEMLSRTDWMALSDVTMSAEWRAYRQALRDITEQEGFPDNIVWPTKPE
;
A
#
# COMPACT_ATOMS: atom_id res chain seq x y z
N MET A 1 15.63 -14.73 -7.57
CA MET A 1 14.93 -15.67 -8.44
C MET A 1 14.82 -16.99 -7.71
N LEU A 2 13.64 -17.57 -7.70
CA LEU A 2 13.34 -18.86 -7.06
C LEU A 2 13.25 -19.97 -8.11
N TYR A 3 13.47 -21.19 -7.67
CA TYR A 3 13.47 -22.39 -8.51
C TYR A 3 12.71 -23.51 -7.82
N ARG A 4 11.99 -24.31 -8.58
CA ARG A 4 11.32 -25.52 -8.13
C ARG A 4 12.21 -26.73 -8.42
N LEU A 5 12.47 -27.58 -7.44
CA LEU A 5 13.14 -28.87 -7.65
C LEU A 5 12.19 -29.81 -8.40
N LYS A 6 12.62 -30.36 -9.55
CA LYS A 6 11.81 -31.32 -10.34
C LYS A 6 11.49 -32.58 -9.56
N SER A 7 12.39 -33.01 -8.67
CA SER A 7 12.29 -34.25 -7.90
C SER A 7 11.29 -34.19 -6.75
N SER A 8 11.25 -33.06 -6.02
CA SER A 8 10.45 -32.93 -4.78
C SER A 8 9.35 -31.87 -4.88
N GLY A 9 9.41 -31.00 -5.89
CA GLY A 9 8.55 -29.81 -5.97
C GLY A 9 8.91 -28.66 -5.02
N GLU A 10 9.95 -28.84 -4.21
CA GLU A 10 10.38 -27.85 -3.21
C GLU A 10 10.91 -26.60 -3.87
N ILE A 11 10.59 -25.44 -3.29
CA ILE A 11 11.05 -24.14 -3.79
C ILE A 11 12.33 -23.75 -3.06
N LYS A 12 13.36 -23.42 -3.81
CA LYS A 12 14.68 -23.01 -3.30
C LYS A 12 15.19 -21.75 -3.97
N SER A 13 16.02 -21.02 -3.23
CA SER A 13 16.77 -19.90 -3.79
C SER A 13 17.90 -20.39 -4.70
N LYS A 14 18.42 -19.50 -5.56
CA LYS A 14 19.59 -19.80 -6.39
C LYS A 14 20.79 -20.24 -5.55
N SER A 15 21.02 -19.58 -4.41
CA SER A 15 22.13 -19.92 -3.50
C SER A 15 22.01 -21.33 -2.90
N ASP A 16 20.78 -21.76 -2.59
CA ASP A 16 20.58 -23.10 -2.02
C ASP A 16 20.71 -24.18 -3.07
N ILE A 17 20.27 -23.93 -4.31
CA ILE A 17 20.51 -24.84 -5.43
C ILE A 17 22.03 -25.05 -5.67
N ILE A 18 22.81 -23.96 -5.64
CA ILE A 18 24.29 -24.04 -5.81
C ILE A 18 24.92 -24.92 -4.75
N LYS A 19 24.47 -24.84 -3.49
CA LYS A 19 25.00 -25.68 -2.38
C LYS A 19 24.76 -27.17 -2.58
N LEU A 20 23.80 -27.57 -3.41
CA LEU A 20 23.56 -28.99 -3.72
C LEU A 20 24.70 -29.62 -4.54
N LYS A 21 25.48 -28.81 -5.26
CA LYS A 21 26.62 -29.28 -6.08
C LYS A 21 27.83 -28.32 -5.88
N PRO A 22 28.54 -28.36 -4.73
CA PRO A 22 29.49 -27.32 -4.30
C PRO A 22 30.64 -27.29 -5.24
N ASN A 23 31.23 -27.95 -5.91
CA ASN A 23 32.44 -27.84 -6.72
C ASN A 23 32.16 -27.66 -8.23
N THR A 24 31.05 -27.01 -8.56
CA THR A 24 30.65 -26.82 -9.97
C THR A 24 30.93 -25.39 -10.42
N SER A 25 31.68 -25.23 -11.50
CA SER A 25 31.82 -23.93 -12.18
C SER A 25 30.52 -23.60 -12.90
N LEU A 26 29.91 -22.46 -12.58
CA LEU A 26 28.62 -22.09 -13.05
C LEU A 26 28.67 -20.86 -13.99
N PRO A 27 27.88 -20.85 -15.05
CA PRO A 27 27.77 -19.68 -15.89
C PRO A 27 27.08 -18.53 -15.11
N ARG A 28 27.42 -17.28 -15.48
CA ARG A 28 26.81 -16.08 -14.88
C ARG A 28 25.29 -16.10 -15.07
N GLU A 29 24.83 -16.47 -16.24
CA GLU A 29 23.42 -16.64 -16.58
C GLU A 29 23.04 -18.10 -16.69
N TRP A 30 21.96 -18.47 -16.03
CA TRP A 30 21.43 -19.81 -16.09
C TRP A 30 20.44 -19.95 -17.26
N LYS A 31 20.64 -20.98 -18.06
CA LYS A 31 19.80 -21.34 -19.22
C LYS A 31 19.28 -22.77 -19.06
N ALA A 32 18.51 -23.25 -20.02
CA ALA A 32 17.88 -24.56 -20.00
C ALA A 32 18.85 -25.69 -19.59
N ALA A 33 20.07 -25.75 -20.17
CA ALA A 33 21.06 -26.75 -19.82
C ALA A 33 21.50 -26.69 -18.35
N THR A 34 21.52 -25.49 -17.74
CA THR A 34 21.86 -25.33 -16.32
C THR A 34 20.70 -25.76 -15.44
N TYR A 35 19.46 -25.46 -15.82
CA TYR A 35 18.26 -25.92 -15.12
C TYR A 35 18.17 -27.43 -15.12
N ASP A 36 18.40 -28.07 -16.26
CA ASP A 36 18.42 -29.53 -16.38
C ASP A 36 19.53 -30.17 -15.58
N PHE A 37 20.74 -29.60 -15.59
CA PHE A 37 21.87 -30.08 -14.77
C PHE A 37 21.55 -30.10 -13.27
N PHE A 38 20.83 -29.10 -12.77
CA PHE A 38 20.42 -29.03 -11.37
C PHE A 38 19.07 -29.75 -11.11
N GLY A 39 18.34 -30.16 -12.14
CA GLY A 39 17.00 -30.74 -12.01
C GLY A 39 16.00 -29.73 -11.44
N VAL A 40 16.02 -28.50 -11.94
CA VAL A 40 15.16 -27.42 -11.46
C VAL A 40 14.39 -26.78 -12.59
N ASP A 41 13.26 -26.20 -12.26
CA ASP A 41 12.48 -25.29 -13.11
C ASP A 41 12.60 -23.88 -12.56
N PRO A 42 12.85 -22.86 -13.40
CA PRO A 42 12.82 -21.48 -12.97
C PRO A 42 11.37 -21.06 -12.68
N ILE A 43 11.16 -20.32 -11.58
CA ILE A 43 9.86 -19.74 -11.26
C ILE A 43 9.86 -18.30 -11.78
N LYS A 44 9.00 -18.02 -12.75
CA LYS A 44 8.80 -16.68 -13.29
C LYS A 44 7.84 -15.91 -12.39
N SER A 45 8.12 -14.63 -12.18
CA SER A 45 7.19 -13.75 -11.47
C SER A 45 6.00 -13.44 -12.39
N SER A 46 4.80 -13.66 -11.89
CA SER A 46 3.55 -13.20 -12.50
C SER A 46 3.04 -11.96 -11.75
N ARG A 47 2.19 -11.18 -12.39
CA ARG A 47 1.50 -10.07 -11.72
C ARG A 47 0.21 -10.58 -11.09
N PRO A 48 -0.15 -10.10 -9.88
CA PRO A 48 -1.47 -10.36 -9.34
C PRO A 48 -2.55 -9.74 -10.24
N PHE A 49 -3.69 -10.41 -10.33
CA PHE A 49 -4.89 -9.81 -10.92
C PHE A 49 -5.48 -8.77 -9.96
N ALA A 50 -6.36 -7.89 -10.46
CA ALA A 50 -7.06 -6.94 -9.61
C ALA A 50 -8.12 -7.68 -8.75
N PRO A 51 -8.28 -7.32 -7.46
CA PRO A 51 -9.34 -7.89 -6.64
C PRO A 51 -10.73 -7.56 -7.22
N SER A 52 -11.68 -8.47 -7.03
CA SER A 52 -13.04 -8.32 -7.56
C SER A 52 -13.87 -7.25 -6.84
N SER A 53 -13.47 -6.87 -5.63
CA SER A 53 -14.09 -5.82 -4.82
C SER A 53 -13.08 -5.21 -3.83
N GLU A 54 -13.45 -4.08 -3.21
CA GLU A 54 -12.65 -3.40 -2.19
C GLU A 54 -12.46 -4.23 -0.90
N ASP A 55 -13.36 -5.18 -0.65
CA ASP A 55 -13.32 -6.09 0.50
C ASP A 55 -12.48 -7.35 0.25
N LYS A 56 -11.84 -7.44 -0.91
CA LYS A 56 -10.97 -8.55 -1.31
C LYS A 56 -9.53 -8.10 -1.44
N ILE A 57 -8.62 -9.03 -1.20
CA ILE A 57 -7.20 -8.88 -1.49
C ILE A 57 -6.71 -10.06 -2.31
N VAL A 58 -5.70 -9.82 -3.13
CA VAL A 58 -5.05 -10.88 -3.89
C VAL A 58 -3.68 -11.13 -3.27
N VAL A 59 -3.46 -12.35 -2.82
CA VAL A 59 -2.24 -12.77 -2.14
C VAL A 59 -1.52 -13.87 -2.91
N GLU A 60 -0.22 -13.96 -2.69
CA GLU A 60 0.58 -15.06 -3.25
C GLU A 60 0.18 -16.38 -2.59
N ASN A 61 -0.08 -17.40 -3.43
CA ASN A 61 -0.49 -18.74 -3.02
C ASN A 61 0.35 -19.82 -3.71
N GLY A 62 1.65 -19.77 -3.53
CA GLY A 62 2.58 -20.73 -4.07
C GLY A 62 2.89 -20.55 -5.56
N ILE A 63 2.92 -21.63 -6.30
CA ILE A 63 3.27 -21.63 -7.73
C ILE A 63 2.30 -22.53 -8.52
N GLU A 64 2.10 -22.19 -9.79
CA GLU A 64 1.29 -22.95 -10.72
C GLU A 64 1.95 -22.99 -12.11
N GLN A 65 1.47 -23.83 -13.00
CA GLN A 65 1.88 -23.78 -14.40
C GLN A 65 0.90 -22.92 -15.21
N ASN A 66 1.46 -22.00 -15.98
CA ASN A 66 0.67 -21.21 -16.92
C ASN A 66 0.35 -22.01 -18.20
N ALA A 67 -0.38 -21.41 -19.14
CA ALA A 67 -0.78 -22.05 -20.41
C ALA A 67 0.42 -22.46 -21.28
N GLU A 68 1.56 -21.79 -21.13
CA GLU A 68 2.81 -22.09 -21.83
C GLU A 68 3.62 -23.20 -21.15
N GLY A 69 3.17 -23.70 -19.99
CA GLY A 69 3.85 -24.73 -19.21
C GLY A 69 4.98 -24.20 -18.29
N ASP A 70 5.13 -22.90 -18.19
CA ASP A 70 6.10 -22.26 -17.30
C ASP A 70 5.58 -22.26 -15.86
N TRP A 71 6.46 -22.48 -14.89
CA TRP A 71 6.15 -22.27 -13.48
C TRP A 71 6.14 -20.78 -13.16
N VAL A 72 5.01 -20.30 -12.63
CA VAL A 72 4.77 -18.90 -12.28
C VAL A 72 4.26 -18.80 -10.84
N THR A 73 4.41 -17.62 -10.24
CA THR A 73 3.76 -17.32 -8.95
C THR A 73 2.25 -17.42 -9.10
N ALA A 74 1.61 -18.22 -8.26
CA ALA A 74 0.16 -18.35 -8.18
C ALA A 74 -0.43 -17.26 -7.27
N TRP A 75 -1.61 -16.77 -7.62
CA TRP A 75 -2.32 -15.75 -6.87
C TRP A 75 -3.73 -16.22 -6.54
N VAL A 76 -4.20 -15.91 -5.35
CA VAL A 76 -5.56 -16.24 -4.92
C VAL A 76 -6.21 -15.02 -4.31
N GLU A 77 -7.49 -14.85 -4.60
CA GLU A 77 -8.31 -13.83 -3.95
C GLU A 77 -8.86 -14.39 -2.63
N GLN A 78 -8.82 -13.56 -1.60
CA GLN A 78 -9.40 -13.88 -0.29
C GLN A 78 -10.06 -12.64 0.31
N ASP A 79 -10.87 -12.84 1.34
CA ASP A 79 -11.46 -11.74 2.09
C ASP A 79 -10.39 -10.90 2.76
N LYS A 80 -10.50 -9.59 2.65
CA LYS A 80 -9.60 -8.62 3.30
C LYS A 80 -9.80 -8.63 4.82
N TYR A 81 -11.03 -8.86 5.26
CA TYR A 81 -11.43 -8.86 6.67
C TYR A 81 -11.94 -10.23 7.09
N ALA A 82 -11.61 -10.65 8.31
CA ALA A 82 -12.09 -11.90 8.86
C ALA A 82 -13.56 -11.81 9.33
N SER A 83 -14.07 -10.59 9.55
CA SER A 83 -15.44 -10.35 9.99
C SER A 83 -15.91 -8.93 9.64
N GLU A 84 -17.24 -8.72 9.65
CA GLU A 84 -17.84 -7.37 9.51
C GLU A 84 -17.42 -6.43 10.65
N GLU A 85 -17.14 -6.97 11.83
CA GLU A 85 -16.66 -6.19 12.98
C GLU A 85 -15.25 -5.63 12.73
N GLU A 86 -14.35 -6.44 12.16
CA GLU A 86 -13.01 -6.01 11.77
C GLU A 86 -13.08 -4.95 10.67
N LYS A 87 -13.94 -5.14 9.68
CA LYS A 87 -14.18 -4.17 8.61
C LYS A 87 -14.69 -2.83 9.16
N ALA A 88 -15.65 -2.88 10.09
CA ALA A 88 -16.16 -1.67 10.74
C ALA A 88 -15.09 -0.95 11.58
N ALA A 89 -14.24 -1.72 12.27
CA ALA A 89 -13.12 -1.16 13.03
C ALA A 89 -12.09 -0.46 12.14
N ASP A 90 -11.75 -1.06 11.00
CA ASP A 90 -10.82 -0.46 10.01
C ASP A 90 -11.41 0.83 9.43
N ALA A 91 -12.70 0.83 9.07
CA ALA A 91 -13.39 2.01 8.59
C ALA A 91 -13.42 3.14 9.66
N ALA A 92 -13.68 2.80 10.91
CA ALA A 92 -13.65 3.77 12.01
C ALA A 92 -12.25 4.34 12.24
N ALA A 93 -11.21 3.51 12.15
CA ALA A 93 -9.82 3.95 12.26
C ALA A 93 -9.44 4.90 11.10
N ALA A 94 -9.91 4.63 9.89
CA ALA A 94 -9.69 5.49 8.73
C ALA A 94 -10.31 6.88 8.92
N VAL A 95 -11.54 6.97 9.45
CA VAL A 95 -12.22 8.24 9.79
C VAL A 95 -11.41 9.02 10.84
N ILE A 96 -10.91 8.35 11.87
CA ILE A 96 -10.08 8.99 12.90
C ILE A 96 -8.81 9.56 12.28
N THR A 97 -8.09 8.76 11.48
CA THR A 97 -6.86 9.20 10.81
C THR A 97 -7.10 10.42 9.94
N LYS A 98 -8.13 10.37 9.09
CA LYS A 98 -8.50 11.50 8.22
C LYS A 98 -8.87 12.75 9.03
N SER A 99 -9.56 12.58 10.15
CA SER A 99 -9.91 13.69 11.02
C SER A 99 -8.68 14.39 11.64
N ILE A 100 -7.63 13.63 11.95
CA ILE A 100 -6.35 14.15 12.43
C ILE A 100 -5.68 14.97 11.32
N GLU A 101 -5.55 14.41 10.12
CA GLU A 101 -4.97 15.09 8.96
C GLU A 101 -5.68 16.42 8.65
N MET A 102 -7.01 16.43 8.69
CA MET A 102 -7.78 17.64 8.43
C MET A 102 -7.59 18.70 9.51
N ARG A 103 -7.46 18.29 10.78
CA ARG A 103 -7.11 19.20 11.89
C ARG A 103 -5.70 19.76 11.75
N GLU A 104 -4.74 18.96 11.34
CA GLU A 104 -3.36 19.41 11.10
C GLU A 104 -3.32 20.46 9.98
N LYS A 105 -3.97 20.17 8.86
CA LYS A 105 -4.10 21.13 7.75
C LYS A 105 -4.76 22.45 8.19
N ARG A 106 -5.84 22.38 8.95
CA ARG A 106 -6.50 23.56 9.56
C ARG A 106 -5.53 24.34 10.45
N ASN A 107 -4.79 23.67 11.32
CA ASN A 107 -3.85 24.28 12.23
C ASN A 107 -2.71 24.97 11.47
N GLU A 108 -2.21 24.36 10.39
CA GLU A 108 -1.23 24.99 9.51
C GLU A 108 -1.77 26.29 8.89
N MET A 109 -3.02 26.29 8.43
CA MET A 109 -3.66 27.50 7.86
C MET A 109 -3.85 28.59 8.92
N LEU A 110 -4.21 28.24 10.15
CA LEU A 110 -4.31 29.18 11.27
C LEU A 110 -2.95 29.76 11.65
N SER A 111 -1.92 28.92 11.77
CA SER A 111 -0.57 29.33 12.18
C SER A 111 0.05 30.36 11.22
N ARG A 112 -0.23 30.23 9.92
CA ARG A 112 0.22 31.20 8.89
C ARG A 112 -0.34 32.62 9.10
N THR A 113 -1.39 32.75 9.91
CA THR A 113 -2.09 34.02 10.17
C THR A 113 -2.06 34.43 11.64
N ASP A 114 -1.33 33.71 12.53
CA ASP A 114 -1.31 33.99 13.96
C ASP A 114 -0.67 35.32 14.29
N TRP A 115 0.29 35.80 13.48
CA TRP A 115 0.87 37.12 13.60
C TRP A 115 -0.17 38.26 13.52
N MET A 116 -1.31 38.04 12.85
CA MET A 116 -2.41 39.02 12.76
C MET A 116 -3.16 39.19 14.08
N ALA A 117 -2.97 38.29 15.04
CA ALA A 117 -3.61 38.34 16.35
C ALA A 117 -2.77 39.08 17.41
N LEU A 118 -1.62 39.63 17.02
CA LEU A 118 -0.77 40.42 17.88
C LEU A 118 -1.46 41.76 18.23
N SER A 119 -1.17 42.29 19.41
CA SER A 119 -1.83 43.49 19.94
C SER A 119 -1.56 44.79 19.17
N ASP A 120 -0.49 44.81 18.38
CA ASP A 120 -0.05 45.91 17.53
C ASP A 120 -0.55 45.83 16.08
N VAL A 121 -1.31 44.76 15.75
CA VAL A 121 -1.87 44.55 14.42
C VAL A 121 -3.38 44.65 14.44
N THR A 122 -3.94 45.48 13.55
CA THR A 122 -5.40 45.55 13.38
C THR A 122 -5.87 44.57 12.34
N MET A 123 -6.46 43.43 12.78
CA MET A 123 -7.02 42.44 11.90
C MET A 123 -8.33 42.92 11.27
N SER A 124 -8.48 42.83 9.94
CA SER A 124 -9.70 43.17 9.23
C SER A 124 -10.87 42.20 9.55
N ALA A 125 -12.09 42.60 9.23
CA ALA A 125 -13.29 41.78 9.44
C ALA A 125 -13.24 40.47 8.62
N GLU A 126 -12.74 40.55 7.37
CA GLU A 126 -12.61 39.41 6.46
C GLU A 126 -11.63 38.37 7.02
N TRP A 127 -10.48 38.81 7.55
CA TRP A 127 -9.52 37.91 8.17
C TRP A 127 -10.05 37.26 9.45
N ARG A 128 -10.83 38.01 10.25
CA ARG A 128 -11.51 37.44 11.44
C ARG A 128 -12.48 36.34 11.02
N ALA A 129 -13.33 36.62 10.01
CA ALA A 129 -14.30 35.65 9.48
C ALA A 129 -13.62 34.40 8.93
N TYR A 130 -12.54 34.56 8.16
CA TYR A 130 -11.75 33.47 7.63
C TYR A 130 -11.18 32.59 8.75
N ARG A 131 -10.55 33.19 9.75
CA ARG A 131 -9.99 32.47 10.91
C ARG A 131 -11.07 31.77 11.73
N GLN A 132 -12.27 32.39 11.86
CA GLN A 132 -13.38 31.75 12.54
C GLN A 132 -13.88 30.54 11.73
N ALA A 133 -14.09 30.70 10.44
CA ALA A 133 -14.49 29.60 9.56
C ALA A 133 -13.50 28.43 9.56
N LEU A 134 -12.19 28.70 9.69
CA LEU A 134 -11.19 27.64 9.88
C LEU A 134 -11.35 26.92 11.22
N ARG A 135 -11.71 27.60 12.31
CA ARG A 135 -11.95 26.94 13.61
C ARG A 135 -13.19 26.05 13.56
N ASP A 136 -14.22 26.48 12.84
CA ASP A 136 -15.51 25.81 12.76
C ASP A 136 -15.53 24.65 11.76
N ILE A 137 -14.43 24.38 11.06
CA ILE A 137 -14.33 23.28 10.09
C ILE A 137 -14.77 21.93 10.67
N THR A 138 -14.44 21.68 11.93
CA THR A 138 -14.78 20.41 12.60
C THR A 138 -16.25 20.28 12.96
N GLU A 139 -17.02 21.36 12.84
CA GLU A 139 -18.47 21.43 13.09
C GLU A 139 -19.29 21.23 11.80
N GLN A 140 -18.62 21.19 10.64
CA GLN A 140 -19.29 20.94 9.36
C GLN A 140 -19.83 19.50 9.32
N GLU A 141 -21.06 19.33 8.83
CA GLU A 141 -21.73 18.02 8.69
C GLU A 141 -20.90 17.03 7.86
N GLY A 142 -20.15 17.52 6.87
CA GLY A 142 -19.28 16.72 6.00
C GLY A 142 -17.91 16.39 6.59
N PHE A 143 -17.59 16.78 7.83
CA PHE A 143 -16.28 16.48 8.43
C PHE A 143 -16.14 15.00 8.81
N PRO A 144 -15.02 14.35 8.52
CA PRO A 144 -13.80 14.86 7.88
C PRO A 144 -13.75 14.66 6.35
N ASP A 145 -14.81 14.14 5.72
CA ASP A 145 -14.78 13.65 4.34
C ASP A 145 -15.05 14.74 3.30
N ASN A 146 -16.00 15.61 3.57
CA ASN A 146 -16.49 16.63 2.65
C ASN A 146 -16.39 18.02 3.29
N ILE A 147 -15.17 18.54 3.44
CA ILE A 147 -14.92 19.84 4.05
C ILE A 147 -15.00 20.96 3.02
N VAL A 148 -15.81 21.99 3.31
CA VAL A 148 -15.80 23.26 2.58
C VAL A 148 -14.77 24.18 3.22
N TRP A 149 -13.59 24.29 2.60
CA TRP A 149 -12.53 25.15 3.08
C TRP A 149 -12.82 26.62 2.80
N PRO A 150 -12.63 27.52 3.78
CA PRO A 150 -12.88 28.94 3.54
C PRO A 150 -11.84 29.53 2.58
N THR A 151 -12.30 30.48 1.75
CA THR A 151 -11.42 31.22 0.84
C THR A 151 -10.59 32.23 1.62
N LYS A 152 -9.27 32.19 1.45
CA LYS A 152 -8.36 33.12 2.08
C LYS A 152 -8.61 34.53 1.52
N PRO A 153 -8.76 35.58 2.37
CA PRO A 153 -8.79 36.98 1.93
C PRO A 153 -7.49 37.41 1.24
N GLU A 154 -7.60 38.38 0.33
CA GLU A 154 -6.44 39.00 -0.35
C GLU A 154 -5.63 39.92 0.57
#